data_df35c5d9cb54c6901f4ea72aad8c5d0f
#
_entry.id   df35c5d9cb54c6901f4ea72aad8c5d0f
#
_cell.length_a   1.000
_cell.length_b   1.000
_cell.length_c   1.000
_cell.angle_alpha   90.00
_cell.angle_beta   90.00
_cell.angle_gamma   90.00
#
_symmetry.space_group_name_H-M   'P 1'
#
loop_
_entity.id
_entity.type
_entity.pdbx_description
1 polymer ?
#
loop_
_entity_poly.entity_id
_entity_poly.type
_entity_poly.pdbx_seq_one_letter_code
_entity_poly.pdbx_strand_id
1 'polypeptide(L)'
;MPNEHAHSALKTTTAAIAGPMIIEVTRGDMVESRHRADVAIVDSGGTVVRAWGDIEPPVYGRSAIKPLQALPLIESGAADRFGVSVAEIALACASHNGEPRHVELVTAWLGRIGCSVADLECGSHAPYHEASVEALLRAGRKPDASYNNCSGKHSGFLSTARHLGEPTAGYIRYEHPVQQRILGVLEQMAGLRLGDAPRGIDGCGIPVIGIPLGNMALAMARLADPDDQVPPARAAAAKRILTAMASEPFLVAGTNRFCTTVMEIIGRKAVLKGGAEGVYTAALPTLGLGVALKAEDGAGRAAEVAMGRVLHELKLLSAGEEKALADALTPPIRNRVGRETGRIRPAANGAS
;
A
#
# COMPACT_ATOMS: atom_id res chain seq x y z
N MET A 1 6.62 -35.98 -14.04
CA MET A 1 7.47 -34.85 -14.37
C MET A 1 7.66 -34.06 -13.11
N PRO A 2 8.90 -33.88 -12.57
CA PRO A 2 9.07 -33.09 -11.36
C PRO A 2 8.79 -31.63 -11.69
N ASN A 3 7.99 -30.99 -10.82
CA ASN A 3 7.73 -29.55 -10.85
C ASN A 3 9.06 -28.81 -10.77
N GLU A 4 9.47 -28.15 -11.85
CA GLU A 4 10.48 -27.10 -11.76
C GLU A 4 9.85 -25.98 -10.92
N HIS A 5 10.22 -25.93 -9.66
CA HIS A 5 9.90 -24.81 -8.79
C HIS A 5 10.37 -23.52 -9.48
N ALA A 6 9.43 -22.63 -9.78
CA ALA A 6 9.76 -21.32 -10.32
C ALA A 6 10.74 -20.65 -9.35
N HIS A 7 12.02 -20.53 -9.77
CA HIS A 7 13.05 -19.92 -8.94
C HIS A 7 12.63 -18.48 -8.62
N SER A 8 12.49 -18.19 -7.31
CA SER A 8 12.31 -16.82 -6.84
C SER A 8 13.54 -15.98 -7.17
N ALA A 9 13.35 -14.73 -7.56
CA ALA A 9 14.44 -13.78 -7.76
C ALA A 9 15.08 -13.31 -6.44
N LEU A 10 14.57 -13.75 -5.29
CA LEU A 10 15.22 -13.51 -3.99
C LEU A 10 16.51 -14.31 -3.90
N LYS A 11 17.56 -13.62 -3.47
CA LYS A 11 18.86 -14.22 -3.17
C LYS A 11 18.87 -14.65 -1.72
N THR A 12 19.54 -15.78 -1.45
CA THR A 12 19.75 -16.26 -0.08
C THR A 12 20.47 -15.19 0.73
N THR A 13 19.91 -14.78 1.85
CA THR A 13 20.52 -13.77 2.72
C THR A 13 21.66 -14.37 3.55
N THR A 14 22.70 -13.58 3.78
CA THR A 14 23.70 -13.81 4.85
C THR A 14 23.29 -13.09 6.14
N ALA A 15 22.23 -12.26 6.10
CA ALA A 15 21.72 -11.56 7.27
C ALA A 15 21.01 -12.55 8.20
N ALA A 16 21.28 -12.47 9.50
CA ALA A 16 20.53 -13.23 10.49
C ALA A 16 19.05 -12.81 10.47
N ILE A 17 18.17 -13.77 10.29
CA ILE A 17 16.72 -13.56 10.46
C ILE A 17 16.46 -13.55 11.97
N ALA A 18 16.00 -12.41 12.49
CA ALA A 18 15.56 -12.30 13.87
C ALA A 18 14.16 -12.91 14.05
N GLY A 19 13.75 -13.20 15.27
CA GLY A 19 12.34 -13.50 15.57
C GLY A 19 11.42 -12.35 15.10
N PRO A 20 10.09 -12.57 15.06
CA PRO A 20 9.17 -11.53 14.60
C PRO A 20 9.28 -10.28 15.45
N MET A 21 9.03 -9.12 14.85
CA MET A 21 9.03 -7.86 15.56
C MET A 21 7.85 -7.80 16.53
N ILE A 22 8.13 -7.55 17.80
CA ILE A 22 7.10 -7.47 18.84
C ILE A 22 6.66 -6.01 18.99
N ILE A 23 5.35 -5.80 18.96
CA ILE A 23 4.70 -4.51 19.23
C ILE A 23 3.89 -4.66 20.52
N GLU A 24 4.17 -3.81 21.50
CA GLU A 24 3.52 -3.79 22.80
C GLU A 24 2.43 -2.74 22.86
N VAL A 25 1.32 -3.10 23.49
CA VAL A 25 0.26 -2.17 23.89
C VAL A 25 0.33 -2.06 25.41
N THR A 26 0.58 -0.87 25.95
CA THR A 26 0.70 -0.68 27.39
C THR A 26 -0.53 -0.02 27.99
N ARG A 27 -0.71 -0.25 29.30
CA ARG A 27 -1.63 0.52 30.14
C ARG A 27 -0.90 0.85 31.44
N GLY A 28 -0.62 2.15 31.65
CA GLY A 28 0.37 2.53 32.65
C GLY A 28 1.70 1.83 32.36
N ASP A 29 2.31 1.25 33.38
CA ASP A 29 3.61 0.57 33.30
C ASP A 29 3.51 -0.89 32.81
N MET A 30 2.29 -1.46 32.69
CA MET A 30 2.07 -2.85 32.32
C MET A 30 1.88 -3.00 30.82
N VAL A 31 2.48 -4.03 30.22
CA VAL A 31 2.14 -4.51 28.88
C VAL A 31 0.81 -5.26 28.94
N GLU A 32 -0.23 -4.67 28.33
CA GLU A 32 -1.60 -5.23 28.33
C GLU A 32 -1.80 -6.26 27.20
N SER A 33 -1.15 -6.05 26.04
CA SER A 33 -1.18 -6.99 24.91
C SER A 33 0.06 -6.86 24.03
N ARG A 34 0.30 -7.88 23.21
CA ARG A 34 1.39 -7.91 22.23
C ARG A 34 0.88 -8.32 20.87
N HIS A 35 1.47 -7.76 19.84
CA HIS A 35 1.34 -8.15 18.45
C HIS A 35 2.68 -8.63 17.92
N ARG A 36 2.67 -9.52 16.93
CA ARG A 36 3.86 -10.01 16.23
C ARG A 36 3.78 -9.56 14.78
N ALA A 37 4.89 -9.15 14.21
CA ALA A 37 4.96 -8.75 12.81
C ALA A 37 6.18 -9.36 12.12
N ASP A 38 5.94 -9.99 10.98
CA ASP A 38 6.98 -10.40 10.04
C ASP A 38 7.33 -9.22 9.15
N VAL A 39 8.62 -9.02 8.88
CA VAL A 39 9.13 -7.87 8.13
C VAL A 39 10.24 -8.32 7.20
N ALA A 40 10.16 -7.92 5.93
CA ALA A 40 11.23 -8.07 4.95
C ALA A 40 11.71 -6.71 4.46
N ILE A 41 13.03 -6.52 4.38
CA ILE A 41 13.71 -5.39 3.76
C ILE A 41 14.63 -5.95 2.70
N VAL A 42 14.40 -5.57 1.43
CA VAL A 42 15.06 -6.16 0.26
C VAL A 42 15.57 -5.05 -0.65
N ASP A 43 16.73 -5.25 -1.30
CA ASP A 43 17.21 -4.37 -2.37
C ASP A 43 16.58 -4.70 -3.73
N SER A 44 16.75 -3.83 -4.73
CA SER A 44 16.17 -4.01 -6.08
C SER A 44 16.75 -5.21 -6.83
N GLY A 45 17.94 -5.67 -6.44
CA GLY A 45 18.60 -6.88 -6.97
C GLY A 45 18.14 -8.19 -6.31
N GLY A 46 17.26 -8.13 -5.30
CA GLY A 46 16.70 -9.30 -4.61
C GLY A 46 17.47 -9.76 -3.38
N THR A 47 18.44 -8.97 -2.87
CA THR A 47 19.15 -9.31 -1.64
C THR A 47 18.32 -8.95 -0.43
N VAL A 48 18.07 -9.90 0.47
CA VAL A 48 17.42 -9.62 1.76
C VAL A 48 18.42 -8.91 2.66
N VAL A 49 18.22 -7.62 2.87
CA VAL A 49 19.07 -6.75 3.68
C VAL A 49 18.85 -7.01 5.17
N ARG A 50 17.58 -7.19 5.57
CA ARG A 50 17.19 -7.51 6.93
C ARG A 50 15.80 -8.14 6.96
N ALA A 51 15.57 -9.04 7.92
CA ALA A 51 14.27 -9.65 8.11
C ALA A 51 13.97 -9.90 9.60
N TRP A 52 12.69 -9.89 9.94
CA TRP A 52 12.13 -10.35 11.21
C TRP A 52 11.00 -11.31 10.92
N GLY A 53 10.95 -12.44 11.67
CA GLY A 53 9.94 -13.47 11.49
C GLY A 53 10.09 -14.25 10.19
N ASP A 54 8.99 -14.82 9.70
CA ASP A 54 8.97 -15.66 8.50
C ASP A 54 8.50 -14.86 7.27
N ILE A 55 9.37 -14.70 6.28
CA ILE A 55 9.13 -13.91 5.08
C ILE A 55 8.77 -14.74 3.84
N GLU A 56 8.75 -16.08 3.98
CA GLU A 56 8.50 -17.02 2.88
C GLU A 56 7.01 -17.31 2.64
N PRO A 57 6.13 -17.35 3.66
CA PRO A 57 4.72 -17.64 3.43
C PRO A 57 4.06 -16.59 2.53
N PRO A 58 3.14 -17.01 1.63
CA PRO A 58 2.39 -16.08 0.80
C PRO A 58 1.42 -15.24 1.65
N VAL A 59 1.43 -13.94 1.43
CA VAL A 59 0.56 -12.95 2.05
C VAL A 59 -0.26 -12.24 0.98
N TYR A 60 -1.54 -11.99 1.23
CA TYR A 60 -2.34 -11.11 0.39
C TYR A 60 -1.91 -9.65 0.60
N GLY A 61 -1.31 -9.04 -0.42
CA GLY A 61 -0.82 -7.66 -0.33
C GLY A 61 -1.92 -6.62 -0.12
N ARG A 62 -3.18 -6.98 -0.46
CA ARG A 62 -4.34 -6.11 -0.31
C ARG A 62 -4.05 -4.71 -0.88
N SER A 63 -4.49 -3.67 -0.18
CA SER A 63 -4.23 -2.29 -0.60
C SER A 63 -2.76 -1.85 -0.51
N ALA A 64 -1.89 -2.60 0.13
CA ALA A 64 -0.47 -2.24 0.23
C ALA A 64 0.26 -2.28 -1.11
N ILE A 65 -0.22 -3.08 -2.08
CA ILE A 65 0.39 -3.21 -3.42
C ILE A 65 -0.26 -2.31 -4.50
N LYS A 66 -1.13 -1.38 -4.12
CA LYS A 66 -1.79 -0.48 -5.10
C LYS A 66 -0.82 0.33 -5.97
N PRO A 67 0.36 0.77 -5.49
CA PRO A 67 1.35 1.41 -6.36
C PRO A 67 1.78 0.53 -7.53
N LEU A 68 1.91 -0.80 -7.31
CA LEU A 68 2.19 -1.76 -8.38
C LEU A 68 0.99 -1.95 -9.33
N GLN A 69 -0.23 -1.95 -8.79
CA GLN A 69 -1.46 -2.07 -9.57
C GLN A 69 -1.74 -0.84 -10.44
N ALA A 70 -1.12 0.32 -10.14
CA ALA A 70 -1.25 1.54 -10.91
C ALA A 70 -0.26 1.61 -12.10
N LEU A 71 0.77 0.75 -12.16
CA LEU A 71 1.76 0.75 -13.24
C LEU A 71 1.13 0.66 -14.65
N PRO A 72 0.14 -0.23 -14.90
CA PRO A 72 -0.48 -0.34 -16.21
C PRO A 72 -1.19 0.94 -16.69
N LEU A 73 -1.71 1.77 -15.79
CA LEU A 73 -2.31 3.05 -16.15
C LEU A 73 -1.33 3.97 -16.90
N ILE A 74 -0.06 3.93 -16.50
CA ILE A 74 0.99 4.75 -17.10
C ILE A 74 1.65 4.04 -18.27
N GLU A 75 2.03 2.77 -18.10
CA GLU A 75 2.72 1.97 -19.13
C GLU A 75 1.91 1.82 -20.42
N SER A 76 0.59 1.71 -20.30
CA SER A 76 -0.29 1.60 -21.49
C SER A 76 -0.42 2.91 -22.26
N GLY A 77 0.00 4.05 -21.70
CA GLY A 77 -0.24 5.37 -22.24
C GLY A 77 -1.62 5.96 -21.87
N ALA A 78 -2.44 5.24 -21.11
CA ALA A 78 -3.78 5.70 -20.71
C ALA A 78 -3.73 7.00 -19.90
N ALA A 79 -2.74 7.12 -19.01
CA ALA A 79 -2.55 8.33 -18.21
C ALA A 79 -2.34 9.57 -19.10
N ASP A 80 -1.50 9.46 -20.12
CA ASP A 80 -1.18 10.55 -21.03
C ASP A 80 -2.36 10.83 -21.98
N ARG A 81 -2.99 9.77 -22.51
CA ARG A 81 -4.16 9.87 -23.39
C ARG A 81 -5.32 10.64 -22.75
N PHE A 82 -5.56 10.45 -21.48
CA PHE A 82 -6.67 11.09 -20.76
C PHE A 82 -6.23 12.26 -19.89
N GLY A 83 -4.97 12.70 -19.95
CA GLY A 83 -4.46 13.81 -19.17
C GLY A 83 -4.59 13.57 -17.66
N VAL A 84 -4.30 12.33 -17.19
CA VAL A 84 -4.37 11.98 -15.78
C VAL A 84 -3.32 12.78 -15.00
N SER A 85 -3.77 13.59 -14.05
CA SER A 85 -2.93 14.48 -13.27
C SER A 85 -2.10 13.73 -12.22
N VAL A 86 -1.10 14.42 -11.65
CA VAL A 86 -0.30 13.92 -10.52
C VAL A 86 -1.20 13.52 -9.34
N ALA A 87 -2.20 14.34 -9.05
CA ALA A 87 -3.19 14.08 -7.99
C ALA A 87 -3.99 12.79 -8.24
N GLU A 88 -4.41 12.54 -9.47
CA GLU A 88 -5.16 11.34 -9.84
C GLU A 88 -4.28 10.09 -9.88
N ILE A 89 -2.99 10.20 -10.23
CA ILE A 89 -2.03 9.09 -10.11
C ILE A 89 -1.87 8.70 -8.63
N ALA A 90 -1.73 9.66 -7.72
CA ALA A 90 -1.70 9.39 -6.28
C ALA A 90 -3.00 8.72 -5.82
N LEU A 91 -4.13 9.19 -6.30
CA LEU A 91 -5.46 8.63 -6.01
C LEU A 91 -5.63 7.21 -6.58
N ALA A 92 -5.01 6.86 -7.72
CA ALA A 92 -4.98 5.48 -8.22
C ALA A 92 -4.27 4.51 -7.25
N CYS A 93 -3.34 5.01 -6.43
CA CYS A 93 -2.63 4.25 -5.40
C CYS A 93 -3.34 4.29 -4.03
N ALA A 94 -4.48 4.99 -3.91
CA ALA A 94 -5.08 5.34 -2.64
C ALA A 94 -5.88 4.21 -1.96
N SER A 95 -5.92 4.29 -0.63
CA SER A 95 -7.00 3.77 0.20
C SER A 95 -7.57 4.94 0.98
N HIS A 96 -8.31 5.80 0.27
CA HIS A 96 -8.69 7.10 0.77
C HIS A 96 -9.87 7.07 1.77
N ASN A 97 -9.96 8.10 2.57
CA ASN A 97 -10.99 8.24 3.59
C ASN A 97 -12.39 8.57 3.06
N GLY A 98 -12.55 8.82 1.75
CA GLY A 98 -13.84 9.28 1.18
C GLY A 98 -14.14 10.74 1.52
N GLU A 99 -13.14 11.59 1.68
CA GLU A 99 -13.29 13.02 1.91
C GLU A 99 -13.68 13.76 0.61
N PRO A 100 -14.25 14.97 0.67
CA PRO A 100 -14.78 15.67 -0.52
C PRO A 100 -13.82 15.71 -1.70
N ARG A 101 -12.55 16.08 -1.47
CA ARG A 101 -11.52 16.16 -2.53
C ARG A 101 -11.28 14.81 -3.23
N HIS A 102 -11.37 13.69 -2.50
CA HIS A 102 -11.23 12.35 -3.10
C HIS A 102 -12.40 12.07 -4.07
N VAL A 103 -13.63 12.31 -3.60
CA VAL A 103 -14.86 12.03 -4.34
C VAL A 103 -14.97 12.94 -5.57
N GLU A 104 -14.66 14.21 -5.44
CA GLU A 104 -14.65 15.20 -6.53
C GLU A 104 -13.68 14.79 -7.65
N LEU A 105 -12.44 14.43 -7.28
CA LEU A 105 -11.44 13.98 -8.24
C LEU A 105 -11.84 12.69 -8.95
N VAL A 106 -12.37 11.69 -8.22
CA VAL A 106 -12.87 10.44 -8.82
C VAL A 106 -13.97 10.76 -9.84
N THR A 107 -14.95 11.57 -9.45
CA THR A 107 -16.11 11.89 -10.31
C THR A 107 -15.68 12.64 -11.57
N ALA A 108 -14.82 13.64 -11.42
CA ALA A 108 -14.28 14.41 -12.55
C ALA A 108 -13.45 13.55 -13.49
N TRP A 109 -12.59 12.68 -12.93
CA TRP A 109 -11.78 11.74 -13.71
C TRP A 109 -12.63 10.78 -14.53
N LEU A 110 -13.63 10.13 -13.90
CA LEU A 110 -14.56 9.22 -14.59
C LEU A 110 -15.26 9.93 -15.75
N GLY A 111 -15.79 11.14 -15.56
CA GLY A 111 -16.43 11.92 -16.63
C GLY A 111 -15.48 12.20 -17.80
N ARG A 112 -14.20 12.52 -17.53
CA ARG A 112 -13.18 12.79 -18.55
C ARG A 112 -12.84 11.58 -19.41
N ILE A 113 -12.90 10.36 -18.85
CA ILE A 113 -12.68 9.12 -19.62
C ILE A 113 -13.95 8.57 -20.26
N GLY A 114 -15.07 9.28 -20.18
CA GLY A 114 -16.37 8.85 -20.73
C GLY A 114 -17.02 7.73 -19.91
N CYS A 115 -16.78 7.72 -18.59
CA CYS A 115 -17.41 6.83 -17.60
C CYS A 115 -18.15 7.65 -16.55
N SER A 116 -18.86 6.96 -15.68
CA SER A 116 -19.59 7.53 -14.55
C SER A 116 -19.36 6.72 -13.28
N VAL A 117 -19.86 7.18 -12.15
CA VAL A 117 -19.83 6.43 -10.88
C VAL A 117 -20.53 5.07 -10.99
N ALA A 118 -21.52 4.94 -11.89
CA ALA A 118 -22.22 3.67 -12.12
C ALA A 118 -21.36 2.59 -12.79
N ASP A 119 -20.25 2.99 -13.45
CA ASP A 119 -19.30 2.05 -14.05
C ASP A 119 -18.30 1.49 -13.04
N LEU A 120 -18.28 2.01 -11.80
CA LEU A 120 -17.42 1.49 -10.74
C LEU A 120 -18.02 0.20 -10.15
N GLU A 121 -17.30 -0.91 -10.30
CA GLU A 121 -17.71 -2.22 -9.76
C GLU A 121 -17.14 -2.50 -8.34
N CYS A 122 -16.58 -1.51 -7.66
CA CYS A 122 -16.00 -1.69 -6.31
C CYS A 122 -17.02 -1.72 -5.18
N GLY A 123 -18.29 -1.45 -5.47
CA GLY A 123 -19.31 -1.24 -4.43
C GLY A 123 -19.12 0.07 -3.67
N SER A 124 -20.01 0.34 -2.72
CA SER A 124 -19.97 1.52 -1.87
C SER A 124 -19.75 1.15 -0.41
N HIS A 125 -19.17 2.06 0.37
CA HIS A 125 -19.15 2.00 1.84
C HIS A 125 -19.16 3.42 2.42
N ALA A 126 -19.46 3.55 3.71
CA ALA A 126 -19.37 4.82 4.40
C ALA A 126 -17.93 5.36 4.37
N PRO A 127 -17.73 6.69 4.23
CA PRO A 127 -16.42 7.29 4.39
C PRO A 127 -15.77 6.89 5.72
N TYR A 128 -14.44 6.79 5.75
CA TYR A 128 -13.71 6.61 7.01
C TYR A 128 -13.53 7.93 7.76
N HIS A 129 -13.71 9.06 7.08
CA HIS A 129 -13.66 10.40 7.68
C HIS A 129 -15.01 10.75 8.31
N GLU A 130 -15.03 10.89 9.63
CA GLU A 130 -16.26 11.09 10.43
C GLU A 130 -17.07 12.31 9.97
N ALA A 131 -16.43 13.46 9.74
CA ALA A 131 -17.11 14.66 9.27
C ALA A 131 -17.76 14.46 7.88
N SER A 132 -17.20 13.62 7.01
CA SER A 132 -17.83 13.27 5.73
C SER A 132 -19.06 12.39 5.91
N VAL A 133 -19.03 11.48 6.88
CA VAL A 133 -20.22 10.68 7.25
C VAL A 133 -21.33 11.58 7.75
N GLU A 134 -21.02 12.49 8.68
CA GLU A 134 -21.99 13.44 9.22
C GLU A 134 -22.59 14.34 8.13
N ALA A 135 -21.76 14.82 7.19
CA ALA A 135 -22.22 15.66 6.08
C ALA A 135 -23.22 14.91 5.19
N LEU A 136 -22.95 13.62 4.88
CA LEU A 136 -23.88 12.78 4.13
C LEU A 136 -25.19 12.58 4.88
N LEU A 137 -25.14 12.29 6.19
CA LEU A 137 -26.33 12.10 7.03
C LEU A 137 -27.17 13.37 7.09
N ARG A 138 -26.56 14.54 7.32
CA ARG A 138 -27.28 15.85 7.32
C ARG A 138 -27.92 16.15 5.97
N ALA A 139 -27.31 15.73 4.86
CA ALA A 139 -27.84 15.90 3.51
C ALA A 139 -28.89 14.84 3.12
N GLY A 140 -29.18 13.87 3.98
CA GLY A 140 -30.08 12.75 3.67
C GLY A 140 -29.56 11.86 2.52
N ARG A 141 -28.24 11.86 2.27
CA ARG A 141 -27.58 11.13 1.18
C ARG A 141 -26.94 9.84 1.67
N LYS A 142 -26.96 8.84 0.81
CA LYS A 142 -26.15 7.60 0.99
C LYS A 142 -24.86 7.72 0.20
N PRO A 143 -23.74 7.12 0.66
CA PRO A 143 -22.53 7.05 -0.12
C PRO A 143 -22.75 6.16 -1.35
N ASP A 144 -22.24 6.57 -2.49
CA ASP A 144 -22.14 5.77 -3.71
C ASP A 144 -20.73 5.17 -3.88
N ALA A 145 -20.44 4.55 -5.04
CA ALA A 145 -19.19 3.88 -5.28
C ALA A 145 -17.98 4.84 -5.33
N SER A 146 -18.18 6.14 -5.51
CA SER A 146 -17.09 7.13 -5.47
C SER A 146 -16.48 7.29 -4.06
N TYR A 147 -17.26 6.99 -3.02
CA TYR A 147 -16.81 6.98 -1.63
C TYR A 147 -16.01 5.73 -1.24
N ASN A 148 -16.04 4.67 -2.06
CA ASN A 148 -15.23 3.49 -1.83
C ASN A 148 -13.73 3.88 -1.82
N ASN A 149 -12.99 3.44 -0.82
CA ASN A 149 -11.57 3.76 -0.66
C ASN A 149 -10.68 3.30 -1.81
N CYS A 150 -11.21 2.47 -2.72
CA CYS A 150 -10.54 1.98 -3.91
C CYS A 150 -11.01 2.69 -5.19
N SER A 151 -11.94 3.64 -5.14
CA SER A 151 -12.56 4.24 -6.34
C SER A 151 -11.54 4.88 -7.28
N GLY A 152 -10.48 5.51 -6.75
CA GLY A 152 -9.37 6.03 -7.55
C GLY A 152 -8.61 4.95 -8.31
N LYS A 153 -8.30 3.82 -7.66
CA LYS A 153 -7.70 2.65 -8.32
C LYS A 153 -8.60 2.12 -9.45
N HIS A 154 -9.89 2.01 -9.19
CA HIS A 154 -10.87 1.53 -10.18
C HIS A 154 -11.02 2.52 -11.34
N SER A 155 -10.92 3.82 -11.11
CA SER A 155 -10.84 4.84 -12.18
C SER A 155 -9.62 4.63 -13.07
N GLY A 156 -8.47 4.26 -12.48
CA GLY A 156 -7.26 3.89 -13.21
C GLY A 156 -7.46 2.65 -14.08
N PHE A 157 -8.15 1.61 -13.57
CA PHE A 157 -8.47 0.40 -14.33
C PHE A 157 -9.40 0.70 -15.51
N LEU A 158 -10.45 1.49 -15.29
CA LEU A 158 -11.36 1.93 -16.35
C LEU A 158 -10.64 2.79 -17.39
N SER A 159 -9.71 3.66 -16.99
CA SER A 159 -8.88 4.43 -17.91
C SER A 159 -8.05 3.52 -18.81
N THR A 160 -7.43 2.49 -18.24
CA THR A 160 -6.64 1.50 -18.98
C THR A 160 -7.50 0.73 -19.97
N ALA A 161 -8.65 0.22 -19.52
CA ALA A 161 -9.60 -0.51 -20.38
C ALA A 161 -10.09 0.36 -21.54
N ARG A 162 -10.52 1.60 -21.26
CA ARG A 162 -10.99 2.56 -22.27
C ARG A 162 -9.92 2.89 -23.32
N HIS A 163 -8.67 3.10 -22.86
CA HIS A 163 -7.56 3.43 -23.74
C HIS A 163 -7.24 2.28 -24.71
N LEU A 164 -7.27 1.05 -24.20
CA LEU A 164 -6.93 -0.15 -24.96
C LEU A 164 -8.11 -0.76 -25.74
N GLY A 165 -9.30 -0.16 -25.68
CA GLY A 165 -10.50 -0.68 -26.34
C GLY A 165 -11.01 -1.98 -25.72
N GLU A 166 -10.67 -2.22 -24.43
CA GLU A 166 -11.13 -3.39 -23.67
C GLU A 166 -12.50 -3.10 -23.03
N PRO A 167 -13.32 -4.13 -22.72
CA PRO A 167 -14.59 -3.94 -22.05
C PRO A 167 -14.43 -3.19 -20.72
N THR A 168 -15.32 -2.26 -20.39
CA THR A 168 -15.36 -1.62 -19.08
C THR A 168 -16.21 -2.39 -18.07
N ALA A 169 -17.08 -3.28 -18.51
CA ALA A 169 -17.84 -4.16 -17.63
C ALA A 169 -17.03 -5.41 -17.28
N GLY A 170 -17.12 -5.83 -16.03
CA GLY A 170 -16.43 -7.03 -15.53
C GLY A 170 -14.92 -6.86 -15.37
N TYR A 171 -14.39 -5.64 -15.37
CA TYR A 171 -12.95 -5.37 -15.23
C TYR A 171 -12.36 -5.85 -13.89
N ILE A 172 -13.21 -6.17 -12.94
CA ILE A 172 -12.81 -6.77 -11.65
C ILE A 172 -12.58 -8.27 -11.72
N ARG A 173 -13.01 -8.96 -12.80
CA ARG A 173 -12.89 -10.43 -12.92
C ARG A 173 -11.45 -10.82 -13.23
N TYR A 174 -11.01 -11.94 -12.66
CA TYR A 174 -9.64 -12.43 -12.83
C TYR A 174 -9.22 -12.55 -14.30
N GLU A 175 -10.09 -13.08 -15.16
CA GLU A 175 -9.82 -13.34 -16.58
C GLU A 175 -9.81 -12.06 -17.43
N HIS A 176 -10.26 -10.93 -16.86
CA HIS A 176 -10.32 -9.67 -17.61
C HIS A 176 -8.92 -9.17 -17.94
N PRO A 177 -8.67 -8.62 -19.16
CA PRO A 177 -7.35 -8.16 -19.59
C PRO A 177 -6.67 -7.19 -18.63
N VAL A 178 -7.44 -6.28 -17.98
CA VAL A 178 -6.93 -5.37 -16.95
C VAL A 178 -6.28 -6.16 -15.80
N GLN A 179 -6.95 -7.20 -15.27
CA GLN A 179 -6.44 -7.98 -14.13
C GLN A 179 -5.28 -8.89 -14.54
N GLN A 180 -5.32 -9.46 -15.76
CA GLN A 180 -4.21 -10.26 -16.30
C GLN A 180 -2.96 -9.40 -16.50
N ARG A 181 -3.11 -8.16 -16.94
CA ARG A 181 -1.98 -7.19 -17.06
C ARG A 181 -1.40 -6.86 -15.69
N ILE A 182 -2.25 -6.68 -14.66
CA ILE A 182 -1.80 -6.48 -13.28
C ILE A 182 -1.05 -7.70 -12.76
N LEU A 183 -1.55 -8.92 -13.01
CA LEU A 183 -0.86 -10.15 -12.64
C LEU A 183 0.55 -10.20 -13.25
N GLY A 184 0.68 -9.92 -14.54
CA GLY A 184 1.99 -9.88 -15.22
C GLY A 184 2.93 -8.81 -14.64
N VAL A 185 2.40 -7.66 -14.21
CA VAL A 185 3.18 -6.64 -13.48
C VAL A 185 3.66 -7.18 -12.14
N LEU A 186 2.77 -7.80 -11.36
CA LEU A 186 3.11 -8.36 -10.05
C LEU A 186 4.18 -9.46 -10.16
N GLU A 187 4.06 -10.35 -11.15
CA GLU A 187 5.05 -11.40 -11.43
C GLU A 187 6.43 -10.82 -11.72
N GLN A 188 6.51 -9.84 -12.61
CA GLN A 188 7.79 -9.19 -12.95
C GLN A 188 8.39 -8.42 -11.77
N MET A 189 7.57 -7.64 -11.06
CA MET A 189 8.05 -6.85 -9.93
C MET A 189 8.48 -7.74 -8.76
N ALA A 190 7.72 -8.78 -8.45
CA ALA A 190 8.02 -9.73 -7.38
C ALA A 190 9.12 -10.76 -7.78
N GLY A 191 9.45 -10.87 -9.07
CA GLY A 191 10.43 -11.84 -9.56
C GLY A 191 9.99 -13.29 -9.33
N LEU A 192 8.70 -13.58 -9.46
CA LEU A 192 8.11 -14.89 -9.17
C LEU A 192 6.88 -15.11 -10.05
N ARG A 193 6.67 -16.34 -10.54
CA ARG A 193 5.42 -16.71 -11.22
C ARG A 193 4.29 -16.84 -10.20
N LEU A 194 3.14 -16.22 -10.50
CA LEU A 194 1.98 -16.14 -9.60
C LEU A 194 0.72 -16.79 -10.17
N GLY A 195 0.81 -17.41 -11.34
CA GLY A 195 -0.34 -18.06 -12.00
C GLY A 195 -1.02 -19.11 -11.13
N ASP A 196 -0.25 -19.87 -10.34
CA ASP A 196 -0.74 -20.92 -9.43
C ASP A 196 -0.75 -20.49 -7.95
N ALA A 197 -0.45 -19.21 -7.66
CA ALA A 197 -0.44 -18.70 -6.30
C ALA A 197 -1.86 -18.71 -5.67
N PRO A 198 -1.98 -18.81 -4.34
CA PRO A 198 -3.27 -18.69 -3.68
C PRO A 198 -3.99 -17.41 -4.08
N ARG A 199 -5.28 -17.52 -4.39
CA ARG A 199 -6.11 -16.40 -4.84
C ARG A 199 -7.36 -16.24 -3.98
N GLY A 200 -7.79 -15.00 -3.83
CA GLY A 200 -9.05 -14.63 -3.20
C GLY A 200 -9.69 -13.44 -3.92
N ILE A 201 -10.75 -12.93 -3.35
CA ILE A 201 -11.45 -11.72 -3.82
C ILE A 201 -11.32 -10.65 -2.75
N ASP A 202 -10.85 -9.45 -3.13
CA ASP A 202 -10.77 -8.30 -2.23
C ASP A 202 -12.17 -7.70 -1.96
N GLY A 203 -12.27 -6.89 -0.89
CA GLY A 203 -13.50 -6.18 -0.55
C GLY A 203 -14.03 -5.25 -1.66
N CYS A 204 -13.18 -4.83 -2.59
CA CYS A 204 -13.57 -4.06 -3.78
C CYS A 204 -13.82 -4.92 -5.04
N GLY A 205 -13.89 -6.25 -4.89
CA GLY A 205 -14.25 -7.18 -5.96
C GLY A 205 -13.10 -7.67 -6.84
N ILE A 206 -11.91 -7.08 -6.80
CA ILE A 206 -10.78 -7.51 -7.62
C ILE A 206 -10.11 -8.77 -7.06
N PRO A 207 -9.36 -9.54 -7.89
CA PRO A 207 -8.54 -10.62 -7.38
C PRO A 207 -7.46 -10.13 -6.40
N VAL A 208 -7.21 -10.89 -5.34
CA VAL A 208 -6.01 -10.79 -4.52
C VAL A 208 -5.17 -12.04 -4.71
N ILE A 209 -3.86 -11.84 -4.83
CA ILE A 209 -2.89 -12.89 -5.11
C ILE A 209 -1.96 -13.01 -3.90
N GLY A 210 -1.70 -14.22 -3.43
CA GLY A 210 -0.73 -14.51 -2.38
C GLY A 210 0.68 -14.34 -2.93
N ILE A 211 1.47 -13.45 -2.31
CA ILE A 211 2.86 -13.16 -2.68
C ILE A 211 3.69 -13.38 -1.42
N PRO A 212 4.79 -14.15 -1.45
CA PRO A 212 5.70 -14.25 -0.32
C PRO A 212 6.15 -12.85 0.13
N LEU A 213 6.26 -12.65 1.45
CA LEU A 213 6.51 -11.32 2.00
C LEU A 213 7.83 -10.72 1.50
N GLY A 214 8.87 -11.57 1.38
CA GLY A 214 10.16 -11.17 0.80
C GLY A 214 10.05 -10.72 -0.66
N ASN A 215 9.26 -11.43 -1.48
CA ASN A 215 9.02 -11.05 -2.88
C ASN A 215 8.16 -9.78 -3.00
N MET A 216 7.25 -9.55 -2.05
CA MET A 216 6.50 -8.28 -1.99
C MET A 216 7.43 -7.11 -1.66
N ALA A 217 8.40 -7.29 -0.75
CA ALA A 217 9.44 -6.29 -0.48
C ALA A 217 10.33 -6.05 -1.71
N LEU A 218 10.72 -7.11 -2.44
CA LEU A 218 11.44 -6.98 -3.72
C LEU A 218 10.65 -6.16 -4.74
N ALA A 219 9.34 -6.40 -4.85
CA ALA A 219 8.50 -5.62 -5.77
C ALA A 219 8.51 -4.12 -5.42
N MET A 220 8.50 -3.79 -4.13
CA MET A 220 8.62 -2.40 -3.67
C MET A 220 10.03 -1.83 -3.83
N ALA A 221 11.08 -2.65 -3.71
CA ALA A 221 12.46 -2.25 -4.00
C ALA A 221 12.63 -1.89 -5.48
N ARG A 222 12.11 -2.72 -6.38
CA ARG A 222 12.11 -2.43 -7.83
C ARG A 222 11.24 -1.22 -8.20
N LEU A 223 10.25 -0.88 -7.38
CA LEU A 223 9.52 0.37 -7.53
C LEU A 223 10.39 1.56 -7.07
N ALA A 224 11.15 1.40 -5.98
CA ALA A 224 12.03 2.43 -5.40
C ALA A 224 13.26 2.73 -6.28
N ASP A 225 13.88 1.69 -6.82
CA ASP A 225 15.08 1.72 -7.65
C ASP A 225 14.88 0.80 -8.86
N PRO A 226 14.16 1.29 -9.90
CA PRO A 226 13.73 0.46 -11.02
C PRO A 226 14.77 0.32 -12.12
N ASP A 227 15.82 1.20 -12.17
CA ASP A 227 16.76 1.25 -13.26
C ASP A 227 17.55 -0.08 -13.33
N ASP A 228 17.74 -0.61 -14.53
CA ASP A 228 18.36 -1.90 -14.83
C ASP A 228 17.65 -3.15 -14.23
N GLN A 229 16.57 -2.96 -13.46
CA GLN A 229 15.81 -4.06 -12.85
C GLN A 229 14.52 -4.39 -13.61
N VAL A 230 13.97 -3.43 -14.32
CA VAL A 230 12.73 -3.58 -15.08
C VAL A 230 12.82 -2.84 -16.43
N PRO A 231 11.95 -3.15 -17.41
CA PRO A 231 11.95 -2.44 -18.69
C PRO A 231 11.85 -0.92 -18.54
N PRO A 232 12.47 -0.11 -19.44
CA PRO A 232 12.53 1.35 -19.32
C PRO A 232 11.16 2.02 -19.16
N ALA A 233 10.12 1.53 -19.84
CA ALA A 233 8.76 2.06 -19.72
C ALA A 233 8.21 1.86 -18.29
N ARG A 234 8.49 0.70 -17.67
CA ARG A 234 8.10 0.40 -16.29
C ARG A 234 8.90 1.24 -15.30
N ALA A 235 10.20 1.43 -15.54
CA ALA A 235 11.03 2.30 -14.71
C ALA A 235 10.51 3.74 -14.72
N ALA A 236 10.15 4.26 -15.88
CA ALA A 236 9.54 5.60 -16.00
C ALA A 236 8.19 5.68 -15.27
N ALA A 237 7.33 4.64 -15.39
CA ALA A 237 6.06 4.56 -14.69
C ALA A 237 6.23 4.51 -13.17
N ALA A 238 7.18 3.72 -12.67
CA ALA A 238 7.50 3.62 -11.24
C ALA A 238 7.92 4.98 -10.66
N LYS A 239 8.84 5.69 -11.31
CA LYS A 239 9.29 7.03 -10.90
C LYS A 239 8.14 8.03 -10.88
N ARG A 240 7.23 7.96 -11.86
CA ARG A 240 6.06 8.84 -11.95
C ARG A 240 5.06 8.57 -10.82
N ILE A 241 4.82 7.30 -10.47
CA ILE A 241 3.97 6.88 -9.35
C ILE A 241 4.54 7.36 -8.01
N LEU A 242 5.82 7.11 -7.74
CA LEU A 242 6.46 7.52 -6.50
C LEU A 242 6.44 9.05 -6.34
N THR A 243 6.71 9.78 -7.43
CA THR A 243 6.61 11.24 -7.43
C THR A 243 5.20 11.71 -7.09
N ALA A 244 4.17 11.10 -7.69
CA ALA A 244 2.78 11.46 -7.44
C ALA A 244 2.37 11.21 -5.98
N MET A 245 2.68 10.01 -5.45
CA MET A 245 2.33 9.67 -4.06
C MET A 245 3.05 10.55 -3.04
N ALA A 246 4.33 10.86 -3.27
CA ALA A 246 5.11 11.72 -2.38
C ALA A 246 4.67 13.21 -2.45
N SER A 247 4.12 13.65 -3.58
CA SER A 247 3.63 15.03 -3.76
C SER A 247 2.21 15.24 -3.23
N GLU A 248 1.40 14.19 -3.17
CA GLU A 248 -0.01 14.23 -2.78
C GLU A 248 -0.35 13.19 -1.69
N PRO A 249 0.34 13.21 -0.52
CA PRO A 249 0.13 12.21 0.55
C PRO A 249 -1.31 12.14 1.04
N PHE A 250 -1.99 13.29 1.15
CA PHE A 250 -3.40 13.36 1.50
C PHE A 250 -4.28 12.52 0.55
N LEU A 251 -4.03 12.57 -0.75
CA LEU A 251 -4.81 11.81 -1.72
C LEU A 251 -4.57 10.30 -1.65
N VAL A 252 -3.42 9.87 -1.10
CA VAL A 252 -3.11 8.45 -0.91
C VAL A 252 -3.95 7.83 0.21
N ALA A 253 -4.28 8.60 1.28
CA ALA A 253 -4.96 8.02 2.44
C ALA A 253 -6.03 8.95 3.05
N GLY A 254 -5.76 10.24 3.23
CA GLY A 254 -6.66 11.21 3.83
C GLY A 254 -6.19 11.74 5.18
N THR A 255 -7.03 12.53 5.80
CA THR A 255 -6.77 13.19 7.08
C THR A 255 -6.48 12.18 8.19
N ASN A 256 -5.47 12.46 9.01
CA ASN A 256 -5.07 11.68 10.19
C ASN A 256 -4.68 10.22 9.91
N ARG A 257 -4.32 9.88 8.66
CA ARG A 257 -3.82 8.54 8.33
C ARG A 257 -2.30 8.50 8.45
N PHE A 258 -1.77 7.38 8.95
CA PHE A 258 -0.32 7.18 9.12
C PHE A 258 0.47 7.45 7.83
N CYS A 259 0.01 6.93 6.67
CA CYS A 259 0.64 7.22 5.37
C CYS A 259 0.74 8.73 5.10
N THR A 260 -0.36 9.47 5.31
CA THR A 260 -0.41 10.91 5.09
C THR A 260 0.58 11.62 6.00
N THR A 261 0.45 11.40 7.32
CA THR A 261 1.28 12.07 8.34
C THR A 261 2.78 11.84 8.11
N VAL A 262 3.16 10.59 7.83
CA VAL A 262 4.57 10.28 7.62
C VAL A 262 5.09 10.87 6.31
N MET A 263 4.39 10.66 5.19
CA MET A 263 4.86 11.16 3.89
C MET A 263 4.87 12.69 3.78
N GLU A 264 3.98 13.41 4.48
CA GLU A 264 4.02 14.88 4.56
C GLU A 264 5.30 15.40 5.22
N ILE A 265 5.83 14.67 6.22
CA ILE A 265 7.01 15.07 6.97
C ILE A 265 8.31 14.66 6.26
N ILE A 266 8.37 13.41 5.77
CA ILE A 266 9.63 12.87 5.23
C ILE A 266 9.75 13.03 3.70
N GLY A 267 8.68 13.41 3.02
CA GLY A 267 8.65 13.65 1.58
C GLY A 267 9.07 12.42 0.77
N ARG A 268 9.97 12.62 -0.19
CA ARG A 268 10.41 11.57 -1.13
C ARG A 268 11.33 10.50 -0.55
N LYS A 269 11.69 10.58 0.73
CA LYS A 269 12.56 9.56 1.35
C LYS A 269 11.88 8.20 1.40
N ALA A 270 10.56 8.17 1.63
CA ALA A 270 9.78 6.95 1.59
C ALA A 270 8.36 7.20 1.06
N VAL A 271 7.87 6.27 0.26
CA VAL A 271 6.48 6.20 -0.16
C VAL A 271 5.85 4.98 0.50
N LEU A 272 4.86 5.25 1.36
CA LEU A 272 4.23 4.23 2.20
C LEU A 272 2.84 3.87 1.72
N LYS A 273 2.47 2.60 1.87
CA LYS A 273 1.11 2.15 1.59
C LYS A 273 0.64 1.08 2.57
N GLY A 274 -0.40 1.41 3.32
CA GLY A 274 -1.09 0.44 4.19
C GLY A 274 -2.10 -0.40 3.43
N GLY A 275 -2.29 -1.63 3.88
CA GLY A 275 -3.32 -2.57 3.44
C GLY A 275 -4.20 -3.04 4.60
N ALA A 276 -5.27 -3.76 4.28
CA ALA A 276 -6.08 -4.45 5.28
C ALA A 276 -5.29 -5.61 5.91
N GLU A 277 -5.78 -6.11 7.05
CA GLU A 277 -5.21 -7.27 7.75
C GLU A 277 -3.73 -7.09 8.15
N GLY A 278 -3.36 -5.86 8.57
CA GLY A 278 -2.03 -5.57 9.09
C GLY A 278 -0.90 -5.71 8.07
N VAL A 279 -1.17 -5.57 6.78
CA VAL A 279 -0.14 -5.52 5.73
C VAL A 279 0.28 -4.08 5.49
N TYR A 280 1.58 -3.85 5.37
CA TYR A 280 2.13 -2.54 5.05
C TYR A 280 3.33 -2.68 4.12
N THR A 281 3.50 -1.74 3.19
CA THR A 281 4.67 -1.69 2.32
C THR A 281 5.27 -0.28 2.28
N ALA A 282 6.56 -0.20 1.94
CA ALA A 282 7.23 1.04 1.62
C ALA A 282 8.22 0.85 0.47
N ALA A 283 8.30 1.85 -0.40
CA ALA A 283 9.41 2.06 -1.34
C ALA A 283 10.30 3.17 -0.78
N LEU A 284 11.60 2.93 -0.69
CA LEU A 284 12.58 3.83 -0.10
C LEU A 284 13.60 4.29 -1.16
N PRO A 285 13.25 5.27 -2.03
CA PRO A 285 14.07 5.62 -3.20
C PRO A 285 15.48 6.08 -2.85
N THR A 286 15.65 6.76 -1.70
CA THR A 286 16.98 7.24 -1.25
C THR A 286 17.94 6.12 -0.84
N LEU A 287 17.41 4.93 -0.57
CA LEU A 287 18.18 3.75 -0.14
C LEU A 287 18.17 2.62 -1.18
N GLY A 288 17.35 2.71 -2.23
CA GLY A 288 17.14 1.62 -3.19
C GLY A 288 16.49 0.38 -2.57
N LEU A 289 15.71 0.55 -1.48
CA LEU A 289 15.15 -0.55 -0.71
C LEU A 289 13.62 -0.60 -0.81
N GLY A 290 13.08 -1.80 -0.69
CA GLY A 290 11.66 -2.06 -0.49
C GLY A 290 11.42 -2.74 0.85
N VAL A 291 10.29 -2.42 1.45
CA VAL A 291 9.82 -3.00 2.70
C VAL A 291 8.45 -3.62 2.49
N ALA A 292 8.25 -4.80 3.04
CA ALA A 292 6.93 -5.38 3.25
C ALA A 292 6.83 -5.97 4.66
N LEU A 293 5.70 -5.79 5.30
CA LEU A 293 5.46 -6.36 6.62
C LEU A 293 4.01 -6.87 6.76
N LYS A 294 3.84 -7.81 7.67
CA LYS A 294 2.56 -8.42 8.03
C LYS A 294 2.46 -8.55 9.55
N ALA A 295 1.50 -7.87 10.17
CA ALA A 295 1.10 -8.21 11.53
C ALA A 295 0.34 -9.53 11.50
N GLU A 296 0.79 -10.55 12.24
CA GLU A 296 0.23 -11.91 12.20
C GLU A 296 -1.27 -11.94 12.46
N ASP A 297 -1.73 -11.18 13.44
CA ASP A 297 -3.12 -11.07 13.87
C ASP A 297 -3.98 -10.08 13.04
N GLY A 298 -3.40 -9.44 12.04
CA GLY A 298 -4.09 -8.47 11.18
C GLY A 298 -4.24 -7.07 11.78
N ALA A 299 -3.64 -6.78 12.94
CA ALA A 299 -3.78 -5.49 13.60
C ALA A 299 -3.10 -4.34 12.85
N GLY A 300 -3.90 -3.44 12.25
CA GLY A 300 -3.39 -2.26 11.54
C GLY A 300 -2.52 -1.37 12.43
N ARG A 301 -2.91 -1.16 13.71
CA ARG A 301 -2.14 -0.38 14.69
C ARG A 301 -0.72 -0.94 14.92
N ALA A 302 -0.57 -2.27 14.88
CA ALA A 302 0.73 -2.91 15.00
C ALA A 302 1.58 -2.72 13.74
N ALA A 303 0.96 -2.85 12.56
CA ALA A 303 1.64 -2.66 11.28
C ALA A 303 2.19 -1.23 11.11
N GLU A 304 1.44 -0.21 11.54
CA GLU A 304 1.89 1.18 11.51
C GLU A 304 3.10 1.42 12.41
N VAL A 305 3.06 0.92 13.65
CA VAL A 305 4.17 1.04 14.61
C VAL A 305 5.38 0.21 14.14
N ALA A 306 5.17 -0.98 13.57
CA ALA A 306 6.24 -1.78 13.00
C ALA A 306 6.91 -1.06 11.81
N MET A 307 6.13 -0.42 10.92
CA MET A 307 6.69 0.40 9.85
C MET A 307 7.50 1.58 10.40
N GLY A 308 6.99 2.27 11.41
CA GLY A 308 7.72 3.33 12.10
C GLY A 308 9.06 2.85 12.66
N ARG A 309 9.09 1.66 13.27
CA ARG A 309 10.33 1.04 13.77
C ARG A 309 11.30 0.73 12.62
N VAL A 310 10.83 0.26 11.47
CA VAL A 310 11.67 0.03 10.28
C VAL A 310 12.33 1.32 9.81
N LEU A 311 11.57 2.42 9.69
CA LEU A 311 12.10 3.71 9.29
C LEU A 311 13.19 4.22 10.24
N HIS A 312 13.00 4.02 11.55
CA HIS A 312 14.00 4.33 12.58
C HIS A 312 15.25 3.47 12.45
N GLU A 313 15.11 2.14 12.34
CA GLU A 313 16.24 1.17 12.22
C GLU A 313 17.10 1.44 10.97
N LEU A 314 16.47 1.89 9.88
CA LEU A 314 17.16 2.27 8.65
C LEU A 314 17.78 3.68 8.72
N LYS A 315 17.65 4.38 9.85
CA LYS A 315 18.11 5.76 10.06
C LYS A 315 17.62 6.71 8.97
N LEU A 316 16.40 6.47 8.48
CA LEU A 316 15.79 7.29 7.43
C LEU A 316 15.31 8.64 7.97
N LEU A 317 14.98 8.68 9.26
CA LEU A 317 14.44 9.85 9.94
C LEU A 317 15.56 10.65 10.59
N SER A 318 15.55 11.97 10.39
CA SER A 318 16.35 12.89 11.20
C SER A 318 15.73 13.06 12.59
N ALA A 319 16.50 13.54 13.56
CA ALA A 319 16.01 13.81 14.92
C ALA A 319 14.80 14.76 14.96
N GLY A 320 14.74 15.73 14.02
CA GLY A 320 13.60 16.63 13.87
C GLY A 320 12.34 15.92 13.38
N GLU A 321 12.49 15.04 12.40
CA GLU A 321 11.39 14.25 11.85
C GLU A 321 10.90 13.21 12.87
N GLU A 322 11.78 12.55 13.62
CA GLU A 322 11.40 11.65 14.70
C GLU A 322 10.57 12.37 15.77
N LYS A 323 11.00 13.57 16.15
CA LYS A 323 10.25 14.40 17.11
C LYS A 323 8.88 14.80 16.57
N ALA A 324 8.80 15.19 15.29
CA ALA A 324 7.53 15.56 14.65
C ALA A 324 6.58 14.36 14.48
N LEU A 325 7.12 13.16 14.33
CA LEU A 325 6.36 11.91 14.15
C LEU A 325 6.15 11.12 15.45
N ALA A 326 6.58 11.63 16.62
CA ALA A 326 6.62 10.86 17.86
C ALA A 326 5.29 10.14 18.19
N ASP A 327 4.16 10.84 18.07
CA ASP A 327 2.83 10.24 18.32
C ASP A 327 2.35 9.31 17.18
N ALA A 328 2.88 9.41 15.98
CA ALA A 328 2.62 8.45 14.91
C ALA A 328 3.47 7.18 15.08
N LEU A 329 4.73 7.33 15.49
CA LEU A 329 5.67 6.22 15.68
C LEU A 329 5.36 5.40 16.96
N THR A 330 4.87 6.07 18.00
CA THR A 330 4.46 5.45 19.28
C THR A 330 3.14 6.06 19.76
N PRO A 331 2.01 5.70 19.11
CA PRO A 331 0.75 6.37 19.34
C PRO A 331 0.27 6.25 20.78
N PRO A 332 -0.12 7.38 21.42
CA PRO A 332 -0.69 7.37 22.75
C PRO A 332 -2.10 6.77 22.76
N ILE A 333 -2.40 6.00 23.80
CA ILE A 333 -3.74 5.52 24.08
C ILE A 333 -4.38 6.49 25.07
N ARG A 334 -5.49 7.11 24.66
CA ARG A 334 -6.20 8.10 25.48
C ARG A 334 -7.54 7.58 25.95
N ASN A 335 -7.91 7.94 27.17
CA ASN A 335 -9.26 7.67 27.67
C ASN A 335 -10.26 8.71 27.12
N ARG A 336 -11.53 8.56 27.49
CA ARG A 336 -12.63 9.40 26.98
C ARG A 336 -12.53 10.89 27.38
N VAL A 337 -11.71 11.24 28.36
CA VAL A 337 -11.41 12.64 28.75
C VAL A 337 -10.06 13.14 28.20
N GLY A 338 -9.48 12.40 27.24
CA GLY A 338 -8.24 12.79 26.55
C GLY A 338 -6.94 12.52 27.33
N ARG A 339 -7.01 11.95 28.55
CA ARG A 339 -5.81 11.63 29.35
C ARG A 339 -5.11 10.39 28.75
N GLU A 340 -3.79 10.48 28.55
CA GLU A 340 -2.96 9.35 28.16
C GLU A 340 -2.97 8.27 29.23
N THR A 341 -3.25 7.02 28.83
CA THR A 341 -3.34 5.84 29.70
C THR A 341 -2.36 4.75 29.33
N GLY A 342 -1.69 4.86 28.20
CA GLY A 342 -0.70 3.93 27.67
C GLY A 342 -0.23 4.32 26.29
N ARG A 343 0.61 3.48 25.69
CA ARG A 343 1.12 3.68 24.32
C ARG A 343 1.19 2.36 23.56
N ILE A 344 1.21 2.45 22.24
CA ILE A 344 1.59 1.34 21.36
C ILE A 344 3.03 1.60 20.94
N ARG A 345 3.93 0.63 21.14
CA ARG A 345 5.36 0.82 20.90
C ARG A 345 6.05 -0.47 20.45
N PRO A 346 7.18 -0.41 19.76
CA PRO A 346 8.03 -1.59 19.63
C PRO A 346 8.50 -2.07 21.02
N ALA A 347 8.59 -3.38 21.23
CA ALA A 347 9.21 -3.92 22.43
C ALA A 347 10.68 -3.48 22.52
N ALA A 348 11.19 -3.30 23.73
CA ALA A 348 12.62 -3.09 23.92
C ALA A 348 13.40 -4.31 23.42
N ASN A 349 14.58 -4.08 22.82
CA ASN A 349 15.43 -5.15 22.31
C ASN A 349 15.72 -6.18 23.42
N GLY A 350 15.30 -7.42 23.22
CA GLY A 350 15.49 -8.52 24.18
C GLY A 350 14.20 -9.10 24.77
N ALA A 351 13.04 -8.52 24.50
CA ALA A 351 11.75 -9.14 24.84
C ALA A 351 11.32 -10.07 23.68
N SER A 352 11.81 -11.32 23.70
CA SER A 352 11.36 -12.43 22.84
C SER A 352 10.11 -13.07 23.43
#